data_39f16842d1130a678a5f8479e3f1467d
#
_entry.id   39f16842d1130a678a5f8479e3f1467d
#
_cell.length_a   1.000
_cell.length_b   1.000
_cell.length_c   1.000
_cell.angle_alpha   90.00
_cell.angle_beta   90.00
_cell.angle_gamma   90.00
#
_symmetry.space_group_name_H-M   'P 1'
#
loop_
_entity.id
_entity.type
_entity.pdbx_description
1 polymer ?
#
loop_
_entity_poly.entity_id
_entity_poly.type
_entity_poly.pdbx_seq_one_letter_code
_entity_poly.pdbx_strand_id
1 'polypeptide(L)'
;MHNATRLLAQSGTNGQSSGPVDQFASPPTVHLLARLHDIGNSDSFLFGHQNTGFSSQASQNRPVVSDILTSVGGFPAVVGFNLASIRNRGLRTALLDAQRRGAVLTASWEASNPLTGGNAHDTQNATVAALLAGGTATERWKQMLDEAADFLRSLKTPVLFRPFHENTGTSYWWAAGACSAEEYRRLWRLTQLHLWSRGAHNLLFVYSPAKPDRDWYGAFKGRYPGSDQVDVIAFDYYGADDISRGLASCCQQTATFAAAEGKPVAIAEFGMGGGFGSHGSQYVHSPNWFINSFLHPVTSNPACRRIAYALTWTNAGPEKYYVPLPHQPAHPGFLELYRSSSAVFAGPALERLGVTSALLTEAPSESPAHRRT
;
A
#
# COMPACT_ATOMS: atom_id res chain seq x y z
N MET A 1 -30.50 -40.81 -24.55
CA MET A 1 -29.66 -40.31 -25.65
C MET A 1 -30.24 -38.97 -26.09
N HIS A 2 -29.41 -37.97 -26.37
CA HIS A 2 -29.68 -36.54 -26.66
C HIS A 2 -29.84 -35.66 -25.42
N ASN A 3 -28.77 -35.00 -25.05
CA ASN A 3 -28.56 -33.55 -24.92
C ASN A 3 -27.42 -33.24 -23.94
N ALA A 4 -26.23 -33.47 -24.42
CA ALA A 4 -25.00 -32.97 -23.74
C ALA A 4 -24.02 -32.44 -24.80
N THR A 5 -24.45 -31.42 -25.55
CA THR A 5 -23.55 -30.80 -26.54
C THR A 5 -24.12 -29.44 -26.95
N ARG A 6 -23.97 -28.41 -26.08
CA ARG A 6 -24.09 -27.01 -26.49
C ARG A 6 -23.73 -26.05 -25.34
N LEU A 7 -22.44 -25.95 -24.99
CA LEU A 7 -21.92 -24.87 -24.16
C LEU A 7 -20.40 -24.79 -24.33
N LEU A 8 -19.95 -24.78 -25.58
CA LEU A 8 -18.58 -24.43 -25.94
C LEU A 8 -18.62 -23.68 -27.25
N ALA A 9 -18.90 -22.40 -27.23
CA ALA A 9 -18.48 -21.42 -28.24
C ALA A 9 -18.99 -20.03 -27.86
N GLN A 10 -18.29 -19.35 -27.02
CA GLN A 10 -18.14 -17.91 -27.10
C GLN A 10 -16.67 -17.59 -26.73
N SER A 11 -15.83 -17.76 -27.71
CA SER A 11 -14.49 -17.29 -27.75
C SER A 11 -14.49 -15.83 -28.23
N GLY A 12 -13.77 -14.98 -27.52
CA GLY A 12 -13.19 -13.79 -28.12
C GLY A 12 -13.81 -12.46 -27.75
N THR A 13 -13.54 -11.99 -26.54
CA THR A 13 -13.17 -10.59 -26.30
C THR A 13 -12.19 -10.60 -25.16
N ASN A 14 -11.10 -9.85 -25.26
CA ASN A 14 -10.07 -9.70 -24.21
C ASN A 14 -10.73 -9.36 -22.87
N GLY A 15 -11.10 -10.36 -22.08
CA GLY A 15 -11.66 -10.22 -20.76
C GLY A 15 -10.53 -9.95 -19.76
N GLN A 16 -10.27 -8.68 -19.48
CA GLN A 16 -9.60 -8.31 -18.26
C GLN A 16 -10.35 -8.98 -17.10
N SER A 17 -9.65 -9.73 -16.28
CA SER A 17 -10.15 -10.17 -14.97
C SER A 17 -10.41 -8.91 -14.14
N SER A 18 -11.65 -8.47 -14.09
CA SER A 18 -12.06 -7.23 -13.41
C SER A 18 -12.16 -7.37 -11.89
N GLY A 19 -11.83 -8.51 -11.33
CA GLY A 19 -11.99 -8.83 -9.91
C GLY A 19 -10.65 -9.02 -9.18
N PRO A 20 -10.70 -9.05 -7.82
CA PRO A 20 -9.55 -9.41 -7.01
C PRO A 20 -9.00 -10.80 -7.33
N VAL A 21 -7.70 -11.00 -7.08
CA VAL A 21 -7.06 -12.32 -7.24
C VAL A 21 -7.58 -13.34 -6.23
N ASP A 22 -8.16 -12.90 -5.13
CA ASP A 22 -8.91 -13.73 -4.21
C ASP A 22 -10.34 -13.93 -4.71
N GLN A 23 -10.68 -15.14 -5.18
CA GLN A 23 -12.01 -15.47 -5.63
C GLN A 23 -13.10 -15.40 -4.53
N PHE A 24 -12.69 -15.38 -3.26
CA PHE A 24 -13.57 -15.24 -2.09
C PHE A 24 -13.52 -13.83 -1.48
N ALA A 25 -12.93 -12.88 -2.19
CA ALA A 25 -12.84 -11.50 -1.72
C ALA A 25 -14.20 -10.94 -1.27
N SER A 26 -14.22 -10.26 -0.13
CA SER A 26 -15.46 -9.66 0.39
C SER A 26 -16.01 -8.60 -0.59
N PRO A 27 -17.33 -8.37 -0.62
CA PRO A 27 -17.92 -7.37 -1.52
C PRO A 27 -17.30 -5.98 -1.40
N PRO A 28 -16.97 -5.46 -0.20
CA PRO A 28 -16.21 -4.20 -0.07
C PRO A 28 -14.83 -4.24 -0.72
N THR A 29 -14.14 -5.40 -0.68
CA THR A 29 -12.82 -5.60 -1.30
C THR A 29 -12.91 -5.54 -2.82
N VAL A 30 -13.92 -6.21 -3.39
CA VAL A 30 -14.22 -6.14 -4.83
C VAL A 30 -14.53 -4.71 -5.25
N HIS A 31 -15.34 -4.01 -4.46
CA HIS A 31 -15.70 -2.62 -4.71
C HIS A 31 -14.47 -1.69 -4.67
N LEU A 32 -13.61 -1.84 -3.67
CA LEU A 32 -12.40 -1.02 -3.57
C LEU A 32 -11.50 -1.19 -4.81
N LEU A 33 -11.28 -2.43 -5.27
CA LEU A 33 -10.45 -2.64 -6.46
C LEU A 33 -11.05 -1.94 -7.70
N ALA A 34 -12.36 -2.03 -7.89
CA ALA A 34 -13.05 -1.33 -8.97
C ALA A 34 -12.84 0.20 -8.86
N ARG A 35 -12.95 0.76 -7.65
CA ARG A 35 -12.71 2.20 -7.45
C ARG A 35 -11.26 2.61 -7.72
N LEU A 36 -10.27 1.77 -7.37
CA LEU A 36 -8.87 2.04 -7.70
C LEU A 36 -8.64 2.09 -9.23
N HIS A 37 -9.32 1.22 -10.00
CA HIS A 37 -9.30 1.30 -11.47
C HIS A 37 -9.93 2.61 -11.98
N ASP A 38 -11.09 3.00 -11.45
CA ASP A 38 -11.77 4.23 -11.86
C ASP A 38 -10.93 5.48 -11.54
N ILE A 39 -10.33 5.53 -10.34
CA ILE A 39 -9.43 6.61 -9.94
C ILE A 39 -8.22 6.70 -10.86
N GLY A 40 -7.58 5.56 -11.18
CA GLY A 40 -6.48 5.51 -12.13
C GLY A 40 -6.84 5.90 -13.57
N ASN A 41 -8.12 5.99 -13.88
CA ASN A 41 -8.64 6.50 -15.17
C ASN A 41 -9.16 7.94 -15.07
N SER A 42 -9.05 8.58 -13.91
CA SER A 42 -9.39 9.99 -13.68
C SER A 42 -8.12 10.87 -13.68
N ASP A 43 -8.29 12.17 -13.48
CA ASP A 43 -7.18 13.11 -13.29
C ASP A 43 -6.82 13.31 -11.81
N SER A 44 -7.24 12.36 -10.94
CA SER A 44 -7.08 12.45 -9.49
C SER A 44 -6.44 11.19 -8.93
N PHE A 45 -5.76 11.33 -7.79
CA PHE A 45 -5.24 10.23 -7.00
C PHE A 45 -5.52 10.42 -5.51
N LEU A 46 -5.59 9.33 -4.76
CA LEU A 46 -5.78 9.38 -3.31
C LEU A 46 -4.46 9.72 -2.63
N PHE A 47 -4.44 10.78 -1.80
CA PHE A 47 -3.25 11.14 -1.03
C PHE A 47 -3.23 10.39 0.30
N GLY A 48 -2.11 9.75 0.59
CA GLY A 48 -1.92 8.90 1.76
C GLY A 48 -0.79 9.35 2.69
N HIS A 49 -0.86 8.90 3.94
CA HIS A 49 0.17 9.14 4.95
C HIS A 49 0.31 7.91 5.86
N GLN A 50 1.56 7.52 6.11
CA GLN A 50 1.91 6.39 6.98
C GLN A 50 1.72 6.76 8.46
N ASN A 51 1.13 5.85 9.24
CA ASN A 51 0.92 5.97 10.69
C ASN A 51 0.09 7.19 11.16
N THR A 52 -0.77 7.72 10.30
CA THR A 52 -1.69 8.82 10.66
C THR A 52 -2.54 8.45 11.88
N GLY A 53 -2.54 9.32 12.89
CA GLY A 53 -3.29 9.10 14.13
C GLY A 53 -2.68 8.06 15.08
N PHE A 54 -1.57 7.42 14.68
CA PHE A 54 -0.83 6.45 15.50
C PHE A 54 0.56 6.96 15.89
N SER A 55 1.24 7.67 14.98
CA SER A 55 2.48 8.39 15.22
C SER A 55 2.36 9.80 14.68
N SER A 56 2.90 10.81 15.36
CA SER A 56 2.78 12.21 14.97
C SER A 56 3.91 13.04 15.56
N GLN A 57 4.44 13.99 14.78
CA GLN A 57 5.35 14.99 15.31
C GLN A 57 4.64 16.06 16.16
N ALA A 58 3.33 16.25 15.96
CA ALA A 58 2.55 17.23 16.71
C ALA A 58 2.20 16.78 18.13
N SER A 59 2.30 15.48 18.45
CA SER A 59 1.84 14.91 19.71
C SER A 59 2.97 14.51 20.66
N GLN A 60 3.84 15.42 21.01
CA GLN A 60 4.73 15.16 22.14
C GLN A 60 3.89 15.13 23.43
N ASN A 61 3.64 13.91 23.97
CA ASN A 61 2.91 13.66 25.23
C ASN A 61 1.38 13.95 25.25
N ARG A 62 0.69 13.92 24.10
CA ARG A 62 -0.78 14.08 24.02
C ARG A 62 -1.40 12.92 23.20
N PRO A 63 -2.73 12.74 23.20
CA PRO A 63 -3.39 11.84 22.27
C PRO A 63 -2.88 12.09 20.84
N VAL A 64 -2.52 11.03 20.13
CA VAL A 64 -1.90 11.15 18.81
C VAL A 64 -2.88 11.79 17.84
N VAL A 65 -2.54 12.95 17.31
CA VAL A 65 -3.32 13.68 16.31
C VAL A 65 -2.64 13.51 14.95
N SER A 66 -3.43 13.41 13.88
CA SER A 66 -2.89 13.35 12.51
C SER A 66 -2.07 14.60 12.20
N ASP A 67 -0.82 14.42 11.73
CA ASP A 67 0.00 15.54 11.28
C ASP A 67 -0.63 16.27 10.08
N ILE A 68 -1.31 15.56 9.17
CA ILE A 68 -2.05 16.16 8.07
C ILE A 68 -3.20 17.02 8.59
N LEU A 69 -3.97 16.52 9.57
CA LEU A 69 -5.05 17.31 10.17
C LEU A 69 -4.50 18.59 10.83
N THR A 70 -3.37 18.49 11.52
CA THR A 70 -2.71 19.65 12.12
C THR A 70 -2.14 20.60 11.06
N SER A 71 -1.63 20.07 9.97
CA SER A 71 -1.00 20.83 8.89
C SER A 71 -2.01 21.63 8.06
N VAL A 72 -3.04 20.98 7.54
CA VAL A 72 -3.94 21.55 6.53
C VAL A 72 -5.43 21.44 6.87
N GLY A 73 -5.79 20.92 8.04
CA GLY A 73 -7.19 20.75 8.45
C GLY A 73 -7.90 19.57 7.76
N GLY A 74 -7.22 18.82 6.89
CA GLY A 74 -7.74 17.65 6.19
C GLY A 74 -7.31 16.33 6.83
N PHE A 75 -7.82 15.21 6.27
CA PHE A 75 -7.40 13.87 6.68
C PHE A 75 -6.99 13.06 5.44
N PRO A 76 -5.97 12.21 5.47
CA PRO A 76 -5.53 11.48 4.29
C PRO A 76 -6.61 10.51 3.79
N ALA A 77 -6.71 10.36 2.48
CA ALA A 77 -7.60 9.37 1.86
C ALA A 77 -7.09 7.94 1.98
N VAL A 78 -5.76 7.76 2.18
CA VAL A 78 -5.14 6.47 2.42
C VAL A 78 -4.33 6.54 3.70
N VAL A 79 -4.56 5.61 4.63
CA VAL A 79 -3.82 5.51 5.89
C VAL A 79 -2.98 4.25 5.89
N GLY A 80 -1.65 4.44 5.91
CA GLY A 80 -0.69 3.36 6.01
C GLY A 80 -0.39 2.96 7.45
N PHE A 81 -0.13 1.68 7.65
CA PHE A 81 0.35 1.14 8.93
C PHE A 81 1.29 -0.06 8.72
N ASN A 82 2.08 -0.37 9.75
CA ASN A 82 2.98 -1.53 9.73
C ASN A 82 2.40 -2.66 10.59
N LEU A 83 2.24 -3.84 10.02
CA LEU A 83 1.76 -5.03 10.75
C LEU A 83 2.68 -5.44 11.91
N ALA A 84 3.95 -5.06 11.90
CA ALA A 84 4.83 -5.27 13.05
C ALA A 84 4.32 -4.57 14.32
N SER A 85 3.43 -3.58 14.19
CA SER A 85 2.86 -2.80 15.30
C SER A 85 1.50 -3.30 15.80
N ILE A 86 0.99 -4.43 15.34
CA ILE A 86 -0.38 -4.91 15.66
C ILE A 86 -0.65 -5.13 17.16
N ARG A 87 0.41 -5.39 17.92
CA ARG A 87 0.32 -5.55 19.37
C ARG A 87 0.19 -4.22 20.13
N ASN A 88 0.37 -3.08 19.44
CA ASN A 88 0.17 -1.77 20.03
C ASN A 88 -1.33 -1.41 20.01
N ARG A 89 -1.90 -1.23 21.19
CA ARG A 89 -3.34 -0.94 21.38
C ARG A 89 -3.81 0.34 20.67
N GLY A 90 -2.93 1.34 20.56
CA GLY A 90 -3.25 2.60 19.90
C GLY A 90 -3.44 2.46 18.39
N LEU A 91 -2.75 1.53 17.75
CA LEU A 91 -2.87 1.30 16.31
C LEU A 91 -4.31 0.98 15.90
N ARG A 92 -4.93 -0.01 16.54
CA ARG A 92 -6.31 -0.41 16.19
C ARG A 92 -7.30 0.75 16.31
N THR A 93 -7.17 1.56 17.35
CA THR A 93 -8.01 2.75 17.56
C THR A 93 -7.83 3.76 16.43
N ALA A 94 -6.60 4.04 16.03
CA ALA A 94 -6.29 4.95 14.92
C ALA A 94 -6.86 4.44 13.58
N LEU A 95 -6.75 3.14 13.30
CA LEU A 95 -7.28 2.54 12.07
C LEU A 95 -8.80 2.58 12.01
N LEU A 96 -9.48 2.32 13.14
CA LEU A 96 -10.94 2.45 13.21
C LEU A 96 -11.40 3.90 13.07
N ASP A 97 -10.63 4.89 13.55
CA ASP A 97 -10.92 6.30 13.30
C ASP A 97 -10.75 6.67 11.83
N ALA A 98 -9.66 6.21 11.21
CA ALA A 98 -9.42 6.40 9.78
C ALA A 98 -10.55 5.81 8.91
N GLN A 99 -11.00 4.61 9.23
CA GLN A 99 -12.13 3.94 8.57
C GLN A 99 -13.42 4.75 8.69
N ARG A 100 -13.76 5.27 9.90
CA ARG A 100 -14.93 6.12 10.10
C ARG A 100 -14.90 7.39 9.26
N ARG A 101 -13.70 7.91 8.95
CA ARG A 101 -13.49 9.04 8.05
C ARG A 101 -13.52 8.69 6.57
N GLY A 102 -13.76 7.42 6.23
CA GLY A 102 -13.79 6.91 4.86
C GLY A 102 -12.41 6.63 4.25
N ALA A 103 -11.33 6.70 5.02
CA ALA A 103 -10.00 6.44 4.51
C ALA A 103 -9.79 4.95 4.16
N VAL A 104 -9.12 4.70 3.05
CA VAL A 104 -8.63 3.38 2.66
C VAL A 104 -7.43 2.99 3.52
N LEU A 105 -7.37 1.76 3.98
CA LEU A 105 -6.25 1.25 4.77
C LEU A 105 -5.22 0.55 3.88
N THR A 106 -3.93 0.81 4.11
CA THR A 106 -2.83 0.06 3.48
C THR A 106 -1.85 -0.44 4.54
N ALA A 107 -1.48 -1.72 4.46
CA ALA A 107 -0.60 -2.38 5.40
C ALA A 107 0.72 -2.78 4.76
N SER A 108 1.84 -2.23 5.22
CA SER A 108 3.16 -2.81 5.01
C SER A 108 3.49 -3.78 6.14
N TRP A 109 4.48 -4.64 5.95
CA TRP A 109 4.93 -5.54 6.99
C TRP A 109 6.45 -5.66 7.03
N GLU A 110 7.07 -5.00 8.00
CA GLU A 110 8.46 -5.24 8.39
C GLU A 110 8.52 -6.46 9.32
N ALA A 111 8.24 -7.63 8.73
CA ALA A 111 8.16 -8.88 9.47
C ALA A 111 9.52 -9.27 10.05
N SER A 112 9.54 -9.69 11.32
CA SER A 112 10.73 -10.29 11.93
C SER A 112 11.21 -11.48 11.13
N ASN A 113 12.53 -11.74 11.12
CA ASN A 113 13.12 -12.87 10.43
C ASN A 113 12.69 -14.19 11.10
N PRO A 114 11.92 -15.07 10.43
CA PRO A 114 11.40 -16.28 11.05
C PRO A 114 12.47 -17.37 11.31
N LEU A 115 13.62 -17.27 10.66
CA LEU A 115 14.74 -18.21 10.87
C LEU A 115 15.51 -17.85 12.13
N THR A 116 15.90 -16.58 12.28
CA THR A 116 16.80 -16.11 13.34
C THR A 116 16.05 -15.52 14.55
N GLY A 117 14.84 -15.01 14.35
CA GLY A 117 14.12 -14.20 15.33
C GLY A 117 14.54 -12.73 15.36
N GLY A 118 15.47 -12.31 14.49
CA GLY A 118 15.88 -10.92 14.30
C GLY A 118 14.80 -10.05 13.67
N ASN A 119 15.10 -8.78 13.43
CA ASN A 119 14.16 -7.86 12.77
C ASN A 119 14.14 -8.07 11.24
N ALA A 120 13.37 -7.25 10.54
CA ALA A 120 13.21 -7.32 9.08
C ALA A 120 14.53 -7.09 8.31
N HIS A 121 15.47 -6.34 8.91
CA HIS A 121 16.79 -6.05 8.33
C HIS A 121 17.85 -7.10 8.67
N ASP A 122 17.50 -8.17 9.34
CA ASP A 122 18.39 -9.32 9.53
C ASP A 122 18.43 -10.13 8.23
N THR A 123 19.30 -9.72 7.32
CA THR A 123 19.43 -10.25 5.95
C THR A 123 20.25 -11.54 5.89
N GLN A 124 20.26 -12.35 6.96
CA GLN A 124 20.94 -13.64 6.94
C GLN A 124 20.50 -14.44 5.72
N ASN A 125 21.48 -14.90 4.99
CA ASN A 125 21.28 -15.74 3.82
C ASN A 125 20.51 -17.02 4.19
N ALA A 126 19.71 -17.51 3.24
CA ALA A 126 18.93 -18.72 3.37
C ALA A 126 17.66 -18.63 4.24
N THR A 127 17.25 -17.47 4.75
CA THR A 127 15.97 -17.38 5.48
C THR A 127 14.80 -17.85 4.64
N VAL A 128 14.66 -17.36 3.40
CA VAL A 128 13.57 -17.75 2.50
C VAL A 128 13.71 -19.23 2.10
N ALA A 129 14.92 -19.71 1.79
CA ALA A 129 15.15 -21.11 1.48
C ALA A 129 14.75 -22.04 2.65
N ALA A 130 15.16 -21.71 3.88
CA ALA A 130 14.79 -22.46 5.08
C ALA A 130 13.27 -22.45 5.33
N LEU A 131 12.61 -21.31 5.10
CA LEU A 131 11.17 -21.18 5.21
C LEU A 131 10.44 -22.05 4.17
N LEU A 132 10.95 -22.13 2.96
CA LEU A 132 10.36 -22.93 1.88
C LEU A 132 10.68 -24.44 2.01
N ALA A 133 11.72 -24.80 2.75
CA ALA A 133 12.11 -26.21 2.99
C ALA A 133 11.26 -26.91 4.06
N GLY A 134 10.51 -26.17 4.87
CA GLY A 134 9.78 -26.71 6.02
C GLY A 134 10.55 -26.61 7.34
N GLY A 135 9.93 -27.04 8.43
CA GLY A 135 10.55 -27.04 9.76
C GLY A 135 10.28 -25.76 10.56
N THR A 136 11.14 -25.46 11.53
CA THR A 136 10.89 -24.43 12.56
C THR A 136 10.67 -23.03 11.98
N ALA A 137 11.41 -22.64 10.95
CA ALA A 137 11.24 -21.33 10.30
C ALA A 137 9.87 -21.21 9.64
N THR A 138 9.40 -22.27 8.99
CA THR A 138 8.07 -22.35 8.37
C THR A 138 6.95 -22.24 9.41
N GLU A 139 7.08 -22.97 10.51
CA GLU A 139 6.05 -22.96 11.57
C GLU A 139 5.99 -21.59 12.28
N ARG A 140 7.13 -20.94 12.53
CA ARG A 140 7.17 -19.56 13.03
C ARG A 140 6.51 -18.58 12.05
N TRP A 141 6.79 -18.74 10.75
CA TRP A 141 6.16 -17.90 9.73
C TRP A 141 4.64 -18.07 9.72
N LYS A 142 4.15 -19.31 9.78
CA LYS A 142 2.71 -19.59 9.86
C LYS A 142 2.07 -18.97 11.10
N GLN A 143 2.71 -19.05 12.27
CA GLN A 143 2.22 -18.41 13.49
C GLN A 143 2.13 -16.88 13.34
N MET A 144 3.13 -16.25 12.72
CA MET A 144 3.10 -14.82 12.44
C MET A 144 1.97 -14.46 11.45
N LEU A 145 1.74 -15.32 10.46
CA LEU A 145 0.65 -15.15 9.50
C LEU A 145 -0.73 -15.34 10.15
N ASP A 146 -0.86 -16.24 11.12
CA ASP A 146 -2.10 -16.43 11.89
C ASP A 146 -2.44 -15.15 12.67
N GLU A 147 -1.48 -14.57 13.40
CA GLU A 147 -1.67 -13.30 14.12
C GLU A 147 -2.04 -12.16 13.15
N ALA A 148 -1.36 -12.08 12.00
CA ALA A 148 -1.64 -11.09 10.96
C ALA A 148 -3.05 -11.25 10.38
N ALA A 149 -3.46 -12.49 10.05
CA ALA A 149 -4.77 -12.78 9.51
C ALA A 149 -5.89 -12.40 10.51
N ASP A 150 -5.74 -12.76 11.78
CA ASP A 150 -6.72 -12.46 12.82
C ASP A 150 -6.85 -10.94 13.01
N PHE A 151 -5.75 -10.19 13.00
CA PHE A 151 -5.78 -8.74 13.09
C PHE A 151 -6.47 -8.11 11.85
N LEU A 152 -6.04 -8.48 10.64
CA LEU A 152 -6.57 -7.92 9.38
C LEU A 152 -8.07 -8.20 9.23
N ARG A 153 -8.52 -9.40 9.53
CA ARG A 153 -9.96 -9.77 9.56
C ARG A 153 -10.74 -8.93 10.57
N SER A 154 -10.14 -8.67 11.74
CA SER A 154 -10.80 -7.90 12.79
C SER A 154 -11.11 -6.45 12.42
N LEU A 155 -10.46 -5.90 11.38
CA LEU A 155 -10.71 -4.55 10.88
C LEU A 155 -12.05 -4.45 10.12
N LYS A 156 -12.54 -5.56 9.56
CA LYS A 156 -13.81 -5.64 8.80
C LYS A 156 -13.92 -4.60 7.67
N THR A 157 -12.81 -4.29 7.05
CA THR A 157 -12.69 -3.35 5.94
C THR A 157 -11.62 -3.86 4.96
N PRO A 158 -11.68 -3.52 3.69
CA PRO A 158 -10.62 -3.84 2.75
C PRO A 158 -9.28 -3.23 3.19
N VAL A 159 -8.21 -3.98 2.97
CA VAL A 159 -6.84 -3.53 3.24
C VAL A 159 -5.98 -3.77 2.01
N LEU A 160 -5.30 -2.74 1.52
CA LEU A 160 -4.24 -2.83 0.54
C LEU A 160 -3.01 -3.44 1.24
N PHE A 161 -2.79 -4.73 1.08
CA PHE A 161 -1.73 -5.44 1.79
C PHE A 161 -0.45 -5.50 0.96
N ARG A 162 0.63 -4.94 1.48
CA ARG A 162 1.96 -4.87 0.87
C ARG A 162 2.95 -5.80 1.59
N PRO A 163 2.88 -7.12 1.41
CA PRO A 163 3.92 -7.99 1.93
C PRO A 163 5.23 -7.79 1.14
N PHE A 164 6.37 -7.93 1.82
CA PHE A 164 7.67 -8.00 1.15
C PHE A 164 7.97 -6.82 0.21
N HIS A 165 7.64 -5.60 0.63
CA HIS A 165 7.94 -4.36 -0.10
C HIS A 165 9.46 -4.19 -0.29
N GLU A 166 9.86 -3.31 -1.22
CA GLU A 166 11.26 -3.01 -1.56
C GLU A 166 12.12 -4.25 -1.86
N ASN A 167 11.51 -5.30 -2.40
CA ASN A 167 12.15 -6.60 -2.62
C ASN A 167 13.31 -6.57 -3.64
N THR A 168 13.45 -5.51 -4.43
CA THR A 168 14.54 -5.31 -5.39
C THR A 168 15.81 -4.77 -4.73
N GLY A 169 15.73 -4.31 -3.50
CA GLY A 169 16.85 -3.82 -2.69
C GLY A 169 17.64 -4.93 -1.99
N THR A 170 18.38 -4.52 -0.96
CA THR A 170 19.20 -5.42 -0.14
C THR A 170 18.90 -5.34 1.36
N SER A 171 17.93 -4.50 1.74
CA SER A 171 17.70 -4.11 3.14
C SER A 171 16.88 -5.11 3.95
N TYR A 172 16.19 -6.06 3.31
CA TYR A 172 15.26 -6.96 3.97
C TYR A 172 15.61 -8.42 3.72
N TRP A 173 15.26 -9.34 4.64
CA TRP A 173 15.54 -10.76 4.51
C TRP A 173 14.82 -11.44 3.32
N TRP A 174 13.83 -10.78 2.72
CA TRP A 174 13.11 -11.21 1.50
C TRP A 174 13.60 -10.50 0.22
N ALA A 175 14.58 -9.61 0.33
CA ALA A 175 15.02 -8.79 -0.79
C ALA A 175 16.02 -9.53 -1.72
N ALA A 176 16.34 -8.90 -2.85
CA ALA A 176 17.21 -9.49 -3.88
C ALA A 176 18.61 -9.85 -3.37
N GLY A 177 19.11 -9.16 -2.34
CA GLY A 177 20.36 -9.51 -1.68
C GLY A 177 20.31 -10.76 -0.81
N ALA A 178 19.11 -11.24 -0.44
CA ALA A 178 18.94 -12.35 0.50
C ALA A 178 18.24 -13.59 -0.09
N CYS A 179 17.52 -13.46 -1.21
CA CYS A 179 16.87 -14.59 -1.87
C CYS A 179 16.73 -14.38 -3.38
N SER A 180 16.64 -15.48 -4.12
CA SER A 180 16.39 -15.46 -5.55
C SER A 180 14.97 -14.96 -5.89
N ALA A 181 14.75 -14.58 -7.16
CA ALA A 181 13.43 -14.18 -7.64
C ALA A 181 12.41 -15.34 -7.56
N GLU A 182 12.83 -16.56 -7.78
CA GLU A 182 11.97 -17.75 -7.66
C GLU A 182 11.54 -17.98 -6.22
N GLU A 183 12.49 -17.96 -5.28
CA GLU A 183 12.20 -18.09 -3.84
C GLU A 183 11.26 -16.99 -3.35
N TYR A 184 11.46 -15.75 -3.80
CA TYR A 184 10.55 -14.64 -3.48
C TYR A 184 9.12 -14.92 -3.96
N ARG A 185 8.92 -15.35 -5.22
CA ARG A 185 7.59 -15.67 -5.75
C ARG A 185 6.93 -16.83 -5.00
N ARG A 186 7.71 -17.84 -4.61
CA ARG A 186 7.21 -18.97 -3.79
C ARG A 186 6.81 -18.53 -2.38
N LEU A 187 7.62 -17.65 -1.75
CA LEU A 187 7.30 -17.04 -0.45
C LEU A 187 6.01 -16.23 -0.53
N TRP A 188 5.85 -15.41 -1.58
CA TRP A 188 4.63 -14.65 -1.82
C TRP A 188 3.41 -15.57 -1.89
N ARG A 189 3.47 -16.60 -2.72
CA ARG A 189 2.37 -17.56 -2.90
C ARG A 189 2.03 -18.29 -1.61
N LEU A 190 3.02 -18.76 -0.86
CA LEU A 190 2.82 -19.42 0.42
C LEU A 190 2.10 -18.51 1.41
N THR A 191 2.55 -17.27 1.52
CA THR A 191 1.96 -16.25 2.40
C THR A 191 0.50 -15.96 2.03
N GLN A 192 0.23 -15.75 0.76
CA GLN A 192 -1.11 -15.48 0.23
C GLN A 192 -2.07 -16.64 0.52
N LEU A 193 -1.68 -17.86 0.18
CA LEU A 193 -2.49 -19.05 0.44
C LEU A 193 -2.77 -19.27 1.93
N HIS A 194 -1.79 -19.02 2.78
CA HIS A 194 -1.97 -19.14 4.22
C HIS A 194 -2.99 -18.13 4.75
N LEU A 195 -2.87 -16.85 4.39
CA LEU A 195 -3.80 -15.80 4.79
C LEU A 195 -5.24 -16.12 4.34
N TRP A 196 -5.42 -16.60 3.11
CA TRP A 196 -6.72 -17.03 2.60
C TRP A 196 -7.27 -18.24 3.36
N SER A 197 -6.42 -19.22 3.68
CA SER A 197 -6.83 -20.39 4.48
C SER A 197 -7.28 -20.01 5.89
N ARG A 198 -6.84 -18.84 6.40
CA ARG A 198 -7.29 -18.24 7.67
C ARG A 198 -8.50 -17.31 7.51
N GLY A 199 -9.09 -17.24 6.32
CA GLY A 199 -10.28 -16.44 6.02
C GLY A 199 -10.01 -14.94 5.88
N ALA A 200 -8.78 -14.52 5.62
CA ALA A 200 -8.45 -13.12 5.37
C ALA A 200 -8.79 -12.74 3.91
N HIS A 201 -10.09 -12.62 3.62
CA HIS A 201 -10.65 -12.32 2.30
C HIS A 201 -10.93 -10.83 2.07
N ASN A 202 -10.46 -9.98 2.98
CA ASN A 202 -10.54 -8.52 2.89
C ASN A 202 -9.22 -7.88 2.42
N LEU A 203 -8.38 -8.61 1.69
CA LEU A 203 -7.06 -8.15 1.26
C LEU A 203 -7.01 -7.94 -0.25
N LEU A 204 -6.41 -6.82 -0.67
CA LEU A 204 -5.89 -6.59 -2.02
C LEU A 204 -4.36 -6.61 -1.96
N PHE A 205 -3.74 -7.52 -2.69
CA PHE A 205 -2.30 -7.71 -2.66
C PHE A 205 -1.57 -6.69 -3.52
N VAL A 206 -0.68 -5.91 -2.91
CA VAL A 206 0.08 -4.84 -3.56
C VAL A 206 1.53 -5.26 -3.74
N TYR A 207 2.00 -5.36 -4.98
CA TYR A 207 3.39 -5.56 -5.31
C TYR A 207 4.10 -4.21 -5.38
N SER A 208 5.04 -3.95 -4.46
CA SER A 208 5.69 -2.65 -4.28
C SER A 208 7.20 -2.79 -4.11
N PRO A 209 7.97 -3.00 -5.19
CA PRO A 209 9.42 -2.95 -5.17
C PRO A 209 9.95 -1.53 -4.92
N ALA A 210 11.23 -1.42 -4.53
CA ALA A 210 11.93 -0.16 -4.55
C ALA A 210 12.04 0.39 -5.98
N LYS A 211 12.20 1.69 -6.10
CA LYS A 211 12.25 2.49 -7.34
C LYS A 211 12.73 1.73 -8.58
N PRO A 212 11.87 1.52 -9.59
CA PRO A 212 12.21 0.81 -10.82
C PRO A 212 12.95 1.73 -11.79
N ASP A 213 14.17 2.16 -11.45
CA ASP A 213 15.07 2.84 -12.35
C ASP A 213 15.77 1.87 -13.32
N ARG A 214 16.71 2.36 -14.15
CA ARG A 214 17.34 1.57 -15.20
C ARG A 214 17.87 0.22 -14.74
N ASP A 215 18.50 0.19 -13.59
CA ASP A 215 19.21 -0.99 -13.08
C ASP A 215 18.25 -1.96 -12.37
N TRP A 216 17.12 -1.44 -11.88
CA TRP A 216 16.16 -2.15 -11.06
C TRP A 216 14.93 -2.65 -11.83
N TYR A 217 14.63 -2.12 -13.01
CA TYR A 217 13.43 -2.51 -13.76
C TYR A 217 13.43 -3.97 -14.19
N GLY A 218 14.59 -4.54 -14.53
CA GLY A 218 14.74 -5.97 -14.79
C GLY A 218 14.43 -6.81 -13.55
N ALA A 219 14.96 -6.43 -12.39
CA ALA A 219 14.68 -7.07 -11.11
C ALA A 219 13.20 -6.88 -10.69
N PHE A 220 12.63 -5.69 -10.93
CA PHE A 220 11.22 -5.40 -10.71
C PHE A 220 10.33 -6.42 -11.42
N LYS A 221 10.50 -6.60 -12.73
CA LYS A 221 9.72 -7.57 -13.52
C LYS A 221 10.05 -9.02 -13.17
N GLY A 222 11.32 -9.31 -12.95
CA GLY A 222 11.79 -10.67 -12.67
C GLY A 222 11.28 -11.25 -11.33
N ARG A 223 10.99 -10.37 -10.36
CA ARG A 223 10.45 -10.76 -9.05
C ARG A 223 8.93 -10.66 -8.97
N TYR A 224 8.27 -10.16 -10.00
CA TYR A 224 6.80 -10.04 -10.03
C TYR A 224 6.12 -11.40 -9.82
N PRO A 225 5.21 -11.53 -8.85
CA PRO A 225 4.59 -12.82 -8.53
C PRO A 225 3.67 -13.38 -9.62
N GLY A 226 3.11 -12.50 -10.45
CA GLY A 226 2.15 -12.84 -11.50
C GLY A 226 0.82 -12.10 -11.35
N SER A 227 0.12 -11.89 -12.46
CA SER A 227 -1.16 -11.17 -12.50
C SER A 227 -2.30 -11.92 -11.79
N ASP A 228 -2.14 -13.22 -11.57
CA ASP A 228 -3.04 -14.06 -10.79
C ASP A 228 -2.79 -13.99 -9.26
N GLN A 229 -1.75 -13.26 -8.82
CA GLN A 229 -1.36 -13.13 -7.43
C GLN A 229 -1.26 -11.69 -6.92
N VAL A 230 -1.41 -10.70 -7.80
CA VAL A 230 -1.26 -9.28 -7.50
C VAL A 230 -2.51 -8.52 -7.94
N ASP A 231 -3.05 -7.70 -7.06
CA ASP A 231 -4.20 -6.83 -7.34
C ASP A 231 -3.79 -5.43 -7.77
N VAL A 232 -2.71 -4.89 -7.18
CA VAL A 232 -2.19 -3.53 -7.44
C VAL A 232 -0.69 -3.60 -7.67
N ILE A 233 -0.20 -2.94 -8.70
CA ILE A 233 1.24 -2.80 -8.95
C ILE A 233 1.66 -1.40 -8.50
N ALA A 234 2.68 -1.34 -7.65
CA ALA A 234 3.17 -0.11 -7.06
C ALA A 234 4.70 -0.05 -7.05
N PHE A 235 5.24 1.04 -6.58
CA PHE A 235 6.66 1.20 -6.29
C PHE A 235 6.87 2.19 -5.14
N ASP A 236 8.03 2.10 -4.51
CA ASP A 236 8.48 3.02 -3.47
C ASP A 236 9.59 3.91 -4.05
N TYR A 237 9.50 5.23 -3.84
CA TYR A 237 10.47 6.17 -4.37
C TYR A 237 10.93 7.19 -3.34
N TYR A 238 12.18 7.07 -2.94
CA TYR A 238 12.88 8.07 -2.14
C TYR A 238 14.09 8.59 -2.90
N GLY A 239 14.28 9.88 -2.92
CA GLY A 239 15.41 10.52 -3.60
C GLY A 239 16.01 11.63 -2.74
N ALA A 240 17.00 12.32 -3.30
CA ALA A 240 17.58 13.50 -2.68
C ALA A 240 16.59 14.69 -2.71
N ASP A 241 17.03 15.90 -2.91
CA ASP A 241 16.19 17.10 -2.86
C ASP A 241 15.10 17.11 -3.96
N ASP A 242 15.48 16.97 -5.22
CA ASP A 242 14.55 16.91 -6.35
C ASP A 242 14.32 15.47 -6.81
N ILE A 243 13.13 14.96 -6.59
CA ILE A 243 12.72 13.62 -7.03
C ILE A 243 12.01 13.62 -8.39
N SER A 244 11.72 14.77 -9.00
CA SER A 244 10.81 14.93 -10.13
C SER A 244 11.13 14.03 -11.31
N ARG A 245 12.39 14.05 -11.78
CA ARG A 245 12.83 13.28 -12.94
C ARG A 245 12.78 11.77 -12.69
N GLY A 246 13.30 11.34 -11.54
CA GLY A 246 13.33 9.93 -11.18
C GLY A 246 11.94 9.39 -10.94
N LEU A 247 11.09 10.14 -10.25
CA LEU A 247 9.70 9.80 -10.01
C LEU A 247 8.92 9.63 -11.32
N ALA A 248 9.05 10.59 -12.25
CA ALA A 248 8.41 10.51 -13.58
C ALA A 248 8.87 9.28 -14.36
N SER A 249 10.17 8.95 -14.33
CA SER A 249 10.72 7.75 -14.97
C SER A 249 10.15 6.46 -14.36
N CYS A 250 10.12 6.36 -13.04
CA CYS A 250 9.55 5.21 -12.33
C CYS A 250 8.04 5.04 -12.60
N CYS A 251 7.28 6.13 -12.58
CA CYS A 251 5.88 6.13 -12.99
C CYS A 251 5.68 5.58 -14.39
N GLN A 252 6.45 6.10 -15.36
CA GLN A 252 6.33 5.68 -16.75
C GLN A 252 6.54 4.18 -16.92
N GLN A 253 7.57 3.64 -16.28
CA GLN A 253 7.88 2.21 -16.35
C GLN A 253 6.83 1.36 -15.64
N THR A 254 6.46 1.74 -14.42
CA THR A 254 5.50 0.99 -13.59
C THR A 254 4.09 1.04 -14.18
N ALA A 255 3.63 2.21 -14.63
CA ALA A 255 2.29 2.34 -15.22
C ALA A 255 2.17 1.58 -16.55
N THR A 256 3.22 1.58 -17.37
CA THR A 256 3.25 0.79 -18.60
C THR A 256 3.14 -0.70 -18.30
N PHE A 257 3.88 -1.17 -17.29
CA PHE A 257 3.82 -2.57 -16.85
C PHE A 257 2.44 -2.91 -16.25
N ALA A 258 1.93 -2.08 -15.36
CA ALA A 258 0.63 -2.28 -14.73
C ALA A 258 -0.52 -2.34 -15.76
N ALA A 259 -0.47 -1.47 -16.77
CA ALA A 259 -1.44 -1.48 -17.86
C ALA A 259 -1.40 -2.78 -18.68
N ALA A 260 -0.19 -3.32 -18.94
CA ALA A 260 -0.03 -4.60 -19.63
C ALA A 260 -0.57 -5.77 -18.81
N GLU A 261 -0.48 -5.70 -17.48
CA GLU A 261 -1.00 -6.71 -16.55
C GLU A 261 -2.48 -6.48 -16.17
N GLY A 262 -3.12 -5.41 -16.65
CA GLY A 262 -4.51 -5.06 -16.34
C GLY A 262 -4.74 -4.67 -14.87
N LYS A 263 -3.75 -4.02 -14.23
CA LYS A 263 -3.78 -3.68 -12.80
C LYS A 263 -3.77 -2.18 -12.56
N PRO A 264 -4.40 -1.68 -11.48
CA PRO A 264 -4.17 -0.32 -11.01
C PRO A 264 -2.71 -0.11 -10.65
N VAL A 265 -2.22 1.11 -10.83
CA VAL A 265 -0.87 1.50 -10.44
C VAL A 265 -0.89 2.47 -9.27
N ALA A 266 0.14 2.44 -8.42
CA ALA A 266 0.25 3.35 -7.27
C ALA A 266 1.72 3.71 -6.96
N ILE A 267 1.91 4.79 -6.22
CA ILE A 267 3.15 5.12 -5.52
C ILE A 267 2.92 4.75 -4.05
N ALA A 268 3.40 3.57 -3.64
CA ALA A 268 3.08 3.04 -2.32
C ALA A 268 3.90 3.71 -1.21
N GLU A 269 5.05 4.28 -1.56
CA GLU A 269 5.79 5.20 -0.70
C GLU A 269 6.53 6.25 -1.52
N PHE A 270 6.55 7.49 -1.04
CA PHE A 270 7.40 8.51 -1.63
C PHE A 270 7.85 9.55 -0.62
N GLY A 271 8.97 10.21 -0.94
CA GLY A 271 9.47 11.32 -0.14
C GLY A 271 10.91 11.70 -0.43
N MET A 272 11.40 12.66 0.32
CA MET A 272 12.82 12.95 0.39
C MET A 272 13.52 11.86 1.22
N GLY A 273 14.63 11.33 0.73
CA GLY A 273 15.39 10.29 1.42
C GLY A 273 15.84 10.75 2.80
N GLY A 274 15.43 10.01 3.84
CA GLY A 274 15.66 10.41 5.22
C GLY A 274 14.66 11.41 5.81
N GLY A 275 13.73 11.94 5.00
CA GLY A 275 12.75 12.96 5.40
C GLY A 275 13.32 14.39 5.35
N PHE A 276 12.42 15.36 5.39
CA PHE A 276 12.78 16.76 5.51
C PHE A 276 13.45 17.00 6.89
N GLY A 277 14.43 17.86 6.93
CA GLY A 277 15.16 18.20 8.17
C GLY A 277 16.36 17.28 8.47
N SER A 278 16.42 16.06 7.94
CA SER A 278 17.47 15.08 8.29
C SER A 278 18.86 15.39 7.75
N HIS A 279 18.98 16.28 6.77
CA HIS A 279 20.22 16.61 6.06
C HIS A 279 20.71 18.04 6.31
N GLY A 280 20.26 18.68 7.39
CA GLY A 280 20.60 20.07 7.70
C GLY A 280 20.03 21.05 6.67
N SER A 281 20.56 22.27 6.64
CA SER A 281 20.03 23.39 5.84
C SER A 281 20.10 23.21 4.33
N GLN A 282 20.80 22.19 3.81
CA GLN A 282 20.97 22.00 2.37
C GLN A 282 19.68 21.63 1.64
N TYR A 283 18.77 20.88 2.29
CA TYR A 283 17.57 20.31 1.66
C TYR A 283 16.25 20.84 2.23
N VAL A 284 16.33 21.77 3.19
CA VAL A 284 15.17 22.24 3.96
C VAL A 284 14.34 23.30 3.21
N HIS A 285 14.75 23.75 2.02
CA HIS A 285 14.39 25.10 1.60
C HIS A 285 13.53 25.25 0.34
N SER A 286 12.95 24.18 -0.23
CA SER A 286 11.95 24.41 -1.27
C SER A 286 10.55 24.47 -0.64
N PRO A 287 9.99 25.68 -0.43
CA PRO A 287 8.60 25.81 0.02
C PRO A 287 7.64 25.09 -0.92
N ASN A 288 8.02 24.95 -2.19
CA ASN A 288 7.23 24.36 -3.26
C ASN A 288 7.63 22.91 -3.59
N TRP A 289 8.33 22.20 -2.70
CA TRP A 289 8.78 20.83 -2.97
C TRP A 289 7.63 19.91 -3.39
N PHE A 290 6.50 19.95 -2.66
CA PHE A 290 5.34 19.10 -2.97
C PHE A 290 4.72 19.41 -4.33
N ILE A 291 4.89 20.64 -4.83
CA ILE A 291 4.41 21.03 -6.16
C ILE A 291 5.41 20.64 -7.23
N ASN A 292 6.66 21.06 -7.08
CA ASN A 292 7.65 20.93 -8.13
C ASN A 292 8.22 19.51 -8.24
N SER A 293 8.48 18.86 -7.09
CA SER A 293 9.13 17.55 -7.06
C SER A 293 8.15 16.38 -7.03
N PHE A 294 6.87 16.62 -6.66
CA PHE A 294 5.86 15.57 -6.60
C PHE A 294 4.63 15.84 -7.48
N LEU A 295 3.81 16.86 -7.21
CA LEU A 295 2.52 17.04 -7.88
C LEU A 295 2.68 17.27 -9.39
N HIS A 296 3.57 18.16 -9.77
CA HIS A 296 3.81 18.50 -11.19
C HIS A 296 4.29 17.28 -11.99
N PRO A 297 5.31 16.50 -11.56
CA PRO A 297 5.72 15.27 -12.23
C PRO A 297 4.59 14.25 -12.38
N VAL A 298 3.74 14.11 -11.35
CA VAL A 298 2.61 13.18 -11.38
C VAL A 298 1.53 13.64 -12.36
N THR A 299 1.14 14.92 -12.32
CA THR A 299 0.01 15.42 -13.12
C THR A 299 0.37 15.78 -14.56
N SER A 300 1.62 16.12 -14.84
CA SER A 300 2.07 16.46 -16.21
C SER A 300 2.47 15.24 -17.04
N ASN A 301 2.83 14.12 -16.41
CA ASN A 301 3.19 12.89 -17.10
C ASN A 301 1.95 12.01 -17.30
N PRO A 302 1.55 11.69 -18.55
CA PRO A 302 0.36 10.88 -18.84
C PRO A 302 0.34 9.51 -18.17
N ALA A 303 1.50 8.89 -17.96
CA ALA A 303 1.60 7.61 -17.27
C ALA A 303 1.40 7.78 -15.75
N CYS A 304 2.01 8.80 -15.14
CA CYS A 304 1.89 9.08 -13.71
C CYS A 304 0.47 9.52 -13.31
N ARG A 305 -0.27 10.17 -14.20
CA ARG A 305 -1.70 10.52 -13.94
C ARG A 305 -2.57 9.30 -13.62
N ARG A 306 -2.14 8.12 -14.02
CA ARG A 306 -2.89 6.87 -13.83
C ARG A 306 -2.70 6.25 -12.45
N ILE A 307 -1.94 6.86 -11.55
CA ILE A 307 -1.81 6.34 -10.20
C ILE A 307 -3.14 6.45 -9.44
N ALA A 308 -3.53 5.35 -8.79
CA ALA A 308 -4.73 5.34 -7.94
C ALA A 308 -4.49 6.02 -6.59
N TYR A 309 -3.28 5.87 -6.03
CA TYR A 309 -2.89 6.55 -4.81
C TYR A 309 -1.38 6.82 -4.74
N ALA A 310 -1.02 7.76 -3.88
CA ALA A 310 0.36 8.02 -3.49
C ALA A 310 0.42 8.22 -1.96
N LEU A 311 1.37 7.55 -1.29
CA LEU A 311 1.49 7.59 0.16
C LEU A 311 2.86 8.14 0.57
N THR A 312 2.85 9.18 1.41
CA THR A 312 4.08 9.69 2.04
C THR A 312 4.33 9.04 3.39
N TRP A 313 5.62 8.99 3.81
CA TRP A 313 6.02 8.24 4.99
C TRP A 313 5.66 8.91 6.31
N THR A 314 5.89 8.22 7.41
CA THR A 314 5.59 8.66 8.78
C THR A 314 6.55 9.75 9.26
N ASN A 315 6.03 10.74 9.95
CA ASN A 315 6.85 11.72 10.66
C ASN A 315 7.47 11.12 11.93
N ALA A 316 8.77 11.33 12.11
CA ALA A 316 9.52 10.83 13.25
C ALA A 316 10.03 11.97 14.18
N GLY A 317 9.55 13.19 13.95
CA GLY A 317 9.90 14.39 14.73
C GLY A 317 10.16 15.60 13.85
N PRO A 318 10.48 16.76 14.42
CA PRO A 318 10.69 18.01 13.67
C PRO A 318 11.90 17.95 12.73
N GLU A 319 12.89 17.11 13.05
CA GLU A 319 14.11 16.92 12.25
C GLU A 319 13.99 15.79 11.22
N LYS A 320 12.87 15.07 11.21
CA LYS A 320 12.62 13.99 10.26
C LYS A 320 11.11 13.89 9.99
N TYR A 321 10.63 14.70 9.06
CA TYR A 321 9.22 14.72 8.68
C TYR A 321 9.01 14.52 7.18
N TYR A 322 7.83 14.06 6.81
CA TYR A 322 7.37 13.88 5.43
C TYR A 322 6.10 14.68 5.17
N VAL A 323 5.34 15.00 6.20
CA VAL A 323 4.23 15.96 6.17
C VAL A 323 4.61 17.15 7.03
N PRO A 324 4.77 18.35 6.45
CA PRO A 324 5.19 19.53 7.18
C PRO A 324 4.07 20.11 8.03
N LEU A 325 4.40 20.63 9.22
CA LEU A 325 3.52 21.47 10.03
C LEU A 325 3.57 22.93 9.56
N PRO A 326 2.61 23.80 9.95
CA PRO A 326 2.49 25.17 9.42
C PRO A 326 3.73 26.06 9.51
N HIS A 327 4.62 25.82 10.48
CA HIS A 327 5.86 26.59 10.66
C HIS A 327 7.06 26.03 9.87
N GLN A 328 6.92 24.88 9.20
CA GLN A 328 8.02 24.23 8.50
C GLN A 328 8.12 24.69 7.03
N PRO A 329 9.34 24.79 6.46
CA PRO A 329 9.58 25.40 5.16
C PRO A 329 8.75 24.81 4.00
N ALA A 330 8.54 23.49 3.96
CA ALA A 330 7.79 22.83 2.87
C ALA A 330 6.27 22.96 3.00
N HIS A 331 5.74 23.57 4.07
CA HIS A 331 4.29 23.69 4.31
C HIS A 331 3.52 24.45 3.22
N PRO A 332 4.00 25.56 2.65
CA PRO A 332 3.24 26.26 1.61
C PRO A 332 2.91 25.36 0.41
N GLY A 333 3.89 24.61 -0.10
CA GLY A 333 3.67 23.66 -1.20
C GLY A 333 2.78 22.50 -0.82
N PHE A 334 2.83 22.03 0.44
CA PHE A 334 1.91 21.00 0.92
C PHE A 334 0.47 21.50 1.03
N LEU A 335 0.27 22.74 1.46
CA LEU A 335 -1.05 23.38 1.48
C LEU A 335 -1.60 23.57 0.06
N GLU A 336 -0.75 23.90 -0.91
CA GLU A 336 -1.15 23.99 -2.32
C GLU A 336 -1.51 22.61 -2.88
N LEU A 337 -0.73 21.55 -2.59
CA LEU A 337 -1.07 20.17 -2.90
C LEU A 337 -2.45 19.79 -2.35
N TYR A 338 -2.71 20.10 -1.08
CA TYR A 338 -4.01 19.83 -0.44
C TYR A 338 -5.18 20.54 -1.15
N ARG A 339 -4.97 21.72 -1.69
CA ARG A 339 -5.98 22.51 -2.41
C ARG A 339 -6.12 22.13 -3.87
N SER A 340 -5.21 21.31 -4.40
CA SER A 340 -5.27 20.88 -5.80
C SER A 340 -6.47 19.97 -6.04
N SER A 341 -7.01 20.00 -7.27
CA SER A 341 -8.09 19.07 -7.66
C SER A 341 -7.61 17.65 -7.91
N SER A 342 -6.28 17.45 -8.06
CA SER A 342 -5.70 16.15 -8.38
C SER A 342 -5.41 15.30 -7.15
N ALA A 343 -5.07 15.90 -6.02
CA ALA A 343 -4.80 15.17 -4.77
C ALA A 343 -6.05 15.10 -3.90
N VAL A 344 -6.63 13.91 -3.76
CA VAL A 344 -7.87 13.68 -3.02
C VAL A 344 -7.56 13.27 -1.60
N PHE A 345 -8.13 14.00 -0.65
CA PHE A 345 -8.10 13.72 0.78
C PHE A 345 -9.45 13.17 1.25
N ALA A 346 -9.51 12.58 2.45
CA ALA A 346 -10.76 12.06 3.00
C ALA A 346 -11.82 13.17 3.18
N GLY A 347 -13.08 12.83 2.92
CA GLY A 347 -14.21 13.74 2.97
C GLY A 347 -14.98 13.80 1.64
N PRO A 348 -15.73 14.87 1.35
CA PRO A 348 -16.65 14.93 0.22
C PRO A 348 -16.03 14.66 -1.16
N ALA A 349 -14.74 14.96 -1.35
CA ALA A 349 -14.05 14.67 -2.61
C ALA A 349 -13.85 13.17 -2.80
N LEU A 350 -13.48 12.44 -1.74
CA LEU A 350 -13.32 10.99 -1.74
C LEU A 350 -14.68 10.29 -1.94
N GLU A 351 -15.73 10.79 -1.30
CA GLU A 351 -17.09 10.26 -1.45
C GLU A 351 -17.61 10.39 -2.89
N ARG A 352 -17.31 11.49 -3.58
CA ARG A 352 -17.65 11.65 -5.01
C ARG A 352 -16.95 10.65 -5.92
N LEU A 353 -15.79 10.13 -5.52
CA LEU A 353 -15.11 9.04 -6.22
C LEU A 353 -15.68 7.65 -5.86
N GLY A 354 -16.76 7.60 -5.09
CA GLY A 354 -17.42 6.36 -4.69
C GLY A 354 -16.67 5.58 -3.60
N VAL A 355 -15.72 6.20 -2.92
CA VAL A 355 -15.06 5.63 -1.75
C VAL A 355 -15.68 6.22 -0.50
N THR A 356 -16.57 5.46 0.13
CA THR A 356 -17.29 5.90 1.33
C THR A 356 -17.09 4.89 2.46
N SER A 357 -17.21 5.35 3.70
CA SER A 357 -17.14 4.47 4.87
C SER A 357 -18.16 3.33 4.79
N ALA A 358 -19.37 3.62 4.33
CA ALA A 358 -20.44 2.62 4.19
C ALA A 358 -20.09 1.51 3.18
N LEU A 359 -19.40 1.85 2.09
CA LEU A 359 -18.99 0.87 1.06
C LEU A 359 -17.73 0.09 1.44
N LEU A 360 -16.93 0.61 2.35
CA LEU A 360 -15.73 -0.05 2.87
C LEU A 360 -16.01 -0.93 4.09
N THR A 361 -17.23 -0.95 4.63
CA THR A 361 -17.57 -1.80 5.78
C THR A 361 -18.36 -3.02 5.33
N GLU A 362 -18.04 -4.18 5.90
CA GLU A 362 -18.87 -5.37 5.76
C GLU A 362 -20.22 -5.12 6.46
N ALA A 363 -21.32 -5.43 5.79
CA ALA A 363 -22.63 -5.44 6.43
C ALA A 363 -22.60 -6.37 7.65
N PRO A 364 -23.29 -6.04 8.78
CA PRO A 364 -23.43 -6.98 9.88
C PRO A 364 -23.98 -8.29 9.33
N SER A 365 -23.33 -9.42 9.62
CA SER A 365 -23.87 -10.73 9.25
C SER A 365 -25.21 -10.86 9.98
N GLU A 366 -26.31 -10.93 9.22
CA GLU A 366 -27.60 -11.31 9.78
C GLU A 366 -27.42 -12.72 10.39
N SER A 367 -27.44 -12.81 11.70
CA SER A 367 -27.58 -14.09 12.38
C SER A 367 -28.86 -14.75 11.87
N PRO A 368 -28.82 -16.01 11.40
CA PRO A 368 -30.03 -16.68 11.03
C PRO A 368 -30.93 -16.72 12.24
N ALA A 369 -32.03 -15.98 12.17
CA ALA A 369 -33.06 -16.01 13.19
C ALA A 369 -33.52 -17.48 13.33
N HIS A 370 -33.32 -18.06 14.51
CA HIS A 370 -33.92 -19.33 14.88
C HIS A 370 -35.44 -19.22 14.63
N ARG A 371 -35.90 -19.69 13.50
CA ARG A 371 -37.32 -20.03 13.35
C ARG A 371 -37.61 -21.18 14.30
N ARG A 372 -38.11 -20.84 15.48
CA ARG A 372 -38.81 -21.81 16.34
C ARG A 372 -40.14 -22.07 15.65
N THR A 373 -40.27 -23.25 15.10
CA THR A 373 -41.56 -23.87 14.82
C THR A 373 -42.04 -24.60 16.08
#